data_c1872ae71465802278d84efc83226125
#
_entry.id   c1872ae71465802278d84efc83226125
#
_cell.length_a   1.000
_cell.length_b   1.000
_cell.length_c   1.000
_cell.angle_alpha   90.00
_cell.angle_beta   90.00
_cell.angle_gamma   90.00
#
_symmetry.space_group_name_H-M   'P 1'
#
loop_
_entity.id
_entity.type
_entity.pdbx_description
1 polymer ?
#
loop_
_entity_poly.entity_id
_entity_poly.type
_entity_poly.pdbx_seq_one_letter_code
_entity_poly.pdbx_strand_id
1 'polypeptide(L)'
;LKAELPSLKTIKSFTDLGENRPLTVIAGYLGAGKTTLINRMLAEAKQPFAVIVNDLGALAVDHALIAGQQGSTLTLTNGCACCQISADLAAQLATLRQADFSALVFEASGVAKASRLATITSQAEGYELAKVVTLVDGFDAPRLLKDPYLSPLIKEQIAAADWVLQTKRLDAVDPALALLAPDLKRLAGDGPLPEQLAPEYRFAR
;
A
#
# COMPACT_ATOMS: atom_id res chain seq x y z
N LEU A 1 -33.67 1.89 18.45
CA LEU A 1 -32.65 2.71 19.14
C LEU A 1 -31.58 3.03 18.07
N LYS A 2 -31.56 4.29 17.60
CA LYS A 2 -30.48 4.81 16.78
C LYS A 2 -29.31 5.12 17.71
N ALA A 3 -28.20 4.37 17.56
CA ALA A 3 -26.96 4.76 18.20
C ALA A 3 -26.45 6.04 17.51
N GLU A 4 -26.46 7.14 18.23
CA GLU A 4 -25.85 8.40 17.81
C GLU A 4 -24.33 8.19 17.69
N LEU A 5 -23.81 8.46 16.52
CA LEU A 5 -22.36 8.56 16.29
C LEU A 5 -21.83 9.70 17.17
N PRO A 6 -20.74 9.50 17.94
CA PRO A 6 -20.16 10.55 18.73
C PRO A 6 -19.74 11.72 17.83
N SER A 7 -20.16 12.93 18.19
CA SER A 7 -19.84 14.17 17.50
C SER A 7 -18.30 14.33 17.40
N LEU A 8 -17.83 14.78 16.24
CA LEU A 8 -16.44 15.16 15.92
C LEU A 8 -15.90 16.29 16.84
N LYS A 9 -15.91 16.10 18.14
CA LYS A 9 -15.30 17.02 19.10
C LYS A 9 -13.90 16.54 19.44
N THR A 10 -12.93 17.21 18.82
CA THR A 10 -11.55 17.38 19.30
C THR A 10 -10.85 16.08 19.71
N ILE A 11 -10.55 15.23 18.75
CA ILE A 11 -9.52 14.20 18.92
C ILE A 11 -8.19 14.95 18.97
N LYS A 12 -7.56 15.02 20.13
CA LYS A 12 -6.27 15.72 20.32
C LYS A 12 -5.09 14.98 19.73
N SER A 13 -5.21 13.67 19.53
CA SER A 13 -4.20 12.81 18.87
C SER A 13 -4.84 11.48 18.47
N PHE A 14 -4.40 10.88 17.36
CA PHE A 14 -4.81 9.52 16.96
C PHE A 14 -4.30 8.43 17.92
N THR A 15 -3.29 8.74 18.74
CA THR A 15 -2.78 7.85 19.79
C THR A 15 -3.77 7.65 20.95
N ASP A 16 -4.76 8.55 21.11
CA ASP A 16 -5.73 8.49 22.20
C ASP A 16 -6.88 7.49 21.94
N LEU A 17 -7.01 6.97 20.72
CA LEU A 17 -8.15 6.14 20.33
C LEU A 17 -8.00 4.66 20.72
N GLY A 18 -6.82 4.20 21.14
CA GLY A 18 -6.58 2.80 21.46
C GLY A 18 -6.82 1.82 20.31
N GLU A 19 -7.18 2.31 19.12
CA GLU A 19 -7.47 1.53 17.93
C GLU A 19 -6.22 1.35 17.05
N ASN A 20 -6.13 0.20 16.42
CA ASN A 20 -5.09 -0.07 15.42
C ASN A 20 -5.26 0.85 14.23
N ARG A 21 -4.14 1.41 13.72
CA ARG A 21 -4.14 2.24 12.51
C ARG A 21 -4.30 1.38 11.28
N PRO A 22 -5.11 1.78 10.29
CA PRO A 22 -5.24 1.04 9.03
C PRO A 22 -3.91 1.04 8.28
N LEU A 23 -3.50 -0.14 7.82
CA LEU A 23 -2.32 -0.35 7.02
C LEU A 23 -2.72 -0.85 5.63
N THR A 24 -2.26 -0.17 4.59
CA THR A 24 -2.47 -0.57 3.20
C THR A 24 -1.15 -1.02 2.58
N VAL A 25 -1.14 -2.21 1.99
CA VAL A 25 0.00 -2.70 1.20
C VAL A 25 -0.23 -2.37 -0.27
N ILE A 26 0.73 -1.68 -0.90
CA ILE A 26 0.75 -1.41 -2.34
C ILE A 26 1.77 -2.34 -2.98
N ALA A 27 1.29 -3.33 -3.72
CA ALA A 27 2.07 -4.32 -4.44
C ALA A 27 1.98 -4.13 -5.97
N GLY A 28 2.73 -4.92 -6.72
CA GLY A 28 2.78 -4.89 -8.17
C GLY A 28 4.21 -4.94 -8.69
N TYR A 29 4.40 -5.49 -9.88
CA TYR A 29 5.72 -5.67 -10.48
C TYR A 29 6.43 -4.34 -10.75
N LEU A 30 7.72 -4.42 -11.09
CA LEU A 30 8.54 -3.25 -11.44
C LEU A 30 7.87 -2.43 -12.55
N GLY A 31 7.84 -1.12 -12.39
CA GLY A 31 7.22 -0.22 -13.36
C GLY A 31 5.68 -0.16 -13.35
N ALA A 32 4.98 -0.93 -12.51
CA ALA A 32 3.52 -0.93 -12.46
C ALA A 32 2.88 0.38 -11.97
N GLY A 33 3.67 1.36 -11.50
CA GLY A 33 3.17 2.67 -11.10
C GLY A 33 2.89 2.82 -9.60
N LYS A 34 3.47 1.96 -8.74
CA LYS A 34 3.29 2.02 -7.27
C LYS A 34 3.65 3.38 -6.69
N THR A 35 4.86 3.85 -6.91
CA THR A 35 5.32 5.16 -6.44
C THR A 35 4.48 6.31 -7.00
N THR A 36 4.02 6.22 -8.25
CA THR A 36 3.12 7.21 -8.85
C THR A 36 1.78 7.24 -8.12
N LEU A 37 1.19 6.09 -7.80
CA LEU A 37 -0.04 6.01 -7.02
C LEU A 37 0.17 6.62 -5.63
N ILE A 38 1.24 6.27 -4.93
CA ILE A 38 1.54 6.78 -3.59
C ILE A 38 1.71 8.30 -3.62
N ASN A 39 2.42 8.86 -4.59
CA ASN A 39 2.57 10.31 -4.74
C ASN A 39 1.21 11.00 -4.97
N ARG A 40 0.30 10.38 -5.70
CA ARG A 40 -1.07 10.90 -5.85
C ARG A 40 -1.84 10.82 -4.53
N MET A 41 -1.74 9.70 -3.79
CA MET A 41 -2.34 9.58 -2.46
C MET A 41 -1.83 10.66 -1.52
N LEU A 42 -0.52 10.96 -1.56
CA LEU A 42 0.10 12.04 -0.78
C LEU A 42 -0.46 13.41 -1.16
N ALA A 43 -0.67 13.66 -2.45
CA ALA A 43 -1.18 14.94 -2.94
C ALA A 43 -2.68 15.15 -2.61
N GLU A 44 -3.48 14.10 -2.55
CA GLU A 44 -4.92 14.14 -2.34
C GLU A 44 -5.34 13.84 -0.88
N ALA A 45 -4.37 13.59 0.01
CA ALA A 45 -4.62 13.20 1.40
C ALA A 45 -5.36 14.29 2.18
N LYS A 46 -6.45 13.91 2.85
CA LYS A 46 -7.23 14.79 3.74
C LYS A 46 -6.67 14.80 5.16
N GLN A 47 -5.94 13.76 5.54
CA GLN A 47 -5.34 13.58 6.85
C GLN A 47 -3.89 13.09 6.71
N PRO A 48 -2.99 13.40 7.66
CA PRO A 48 -1.63 12.89 7.63
C PRO A 48 -1.61 11.37 7.63
N PHE A 49 -0.80 10.77 6.76
CA PHE A 49 -0.51 9.35 6.78
C PHE A 49 0.98 9.10 6.54
N ALA A 50 1.48 7.96 7.04
CA ALA A 50 2.86 7.57 6.86
C ALA A 50 3.02 6.64 5.66
N VAL A 51 4.19 6.69 5.01
CA VAL A 51 4.56 5.79 3.91
C VAL A 51 5.88 5.12 4.25
N ILE A 52 5.93 3.80 4.15
CA ILE A 52 7.18 3.03 4.13
C ILE A 52 7.40 2.55 2.71
N VAL A 53 8.56 2.87 2.14
CA VAL A 53 8.97 2.41 0.81
C VAL A 53 10.02 1.34 0.96
N ASN A 54 9.74 0.13 0.44
CA ASN A 54 10.70 -0.98 0.42
C ASN A 54 11.16 -1.23 -1.02
N ASP A 55 12.22 -0.55 -1.44
CA ASP A 55 12.82 -0.74 -2.75
C ASP A 55 14.12 -1.56 -2.63
N LEU A 56 14.10 -2.79 -3.13
CA LEU A 56 15.28 -3.69 -3.18
C LEU A 56 16.25 -3.36 -4.33
N GLY A 57 16.02 -2.31 -5.09
CA GLY A 57 16.74 -2.05 -6.34
C GLY A 57 17.68 -0.85 -6.38
N ALA A 58 17.63 0.06 -5.44
CA ALA A 58 18.53 1.21 -5.37
C ALA A 58 19.02 1.37 -3.94
N LEU A 59 20.32 1.56 -3.77
CA LEU A 59 20.99 1.94 -2.51
C LEU A 59 20.02 2.41 -1.43
N ALA A 60 19.80 1.52 -0.48
CA ALA A 60 19.00 1.65 0.73
C ALA A 60 18.62 3.10 1.10
N VAL A 61 17.42 3.50 0.74
CA VAL A 61 16.79 4.66 1.34
C VAL A 61 15.36 4.25 1.66
N ASP A 62 15.18 3.59 2.80
CA ASP A 62 13.85 3.40 3.38
C ASP A 62 13.40 4.77 3.87
N HIS A 63 12.61 5.46 3.07
CA HIS A 63 12.03 6.74 3.42
C HIS A 63 10.62 6.51 3.96
N ALA A 64 10.41 6.78 5.23
CA ALA A 64 9.07 7.01 5.73
C ALA A 64 8.72 8.49 5.53
N LEU A 65 7.66 8.75 4.77
CA LEU A 65 7.15 10.09 4.51
C LEU A 65 5.84 10.27 5.29
N ILE A 66 5.73 11.37 6.04
CA ILE A 66 4.46 11.75 6.67
C ILE A 66 3.90 12.94 5.87
N ALA A 67 2.75 12.72 5.24
CA ALA A 67 2.03 13.77 4.52
C ALA A 67 1.30 14.70 5.50
N GLY A 68 1.24 15.99 5.19
CA GLY A 68 0.45 16.97 5.93
C GLY A 68 1.18 17.77 6.99
N GLN A 69 2.45 17.46 7.30
CA GLN A 69 3.31 18.33 8.10
C GLN A 69 4.38 18.98 7.21
N GLN A 70 4.41 20.30 7.16
CA GLN A 70 5.46 21.04 6.46
C GLN A 70 6.82 20.66 7.06
N GLY A 71 7.59 19.87 6.32
CA GLY A 71 9.02 19.68 6.57
C GLY A 71 9.45 18.47 7.37
N SER A 72 8.60 17.50 7.69
CA SER A 72 9.03 16.30 8.45
C SER A 72 9.10 15.07 7.56
N THR A 73 10.22 14.88 6.89
CA THR A 73 10.62 13.61 6.30
C THR A 73 11.34 12.80 7.37
N LEU A 74 10.71 11.78 7.92
CA LEU A 74 11.40 10.79 8.75
C LEU A 74 12.09 9.80 7.81
N THR A 75 13.38 10.00 7.59
CA THR A 75 14.22 9.07 6.86
C THR A 75 14.65 7.98 7.84
N LEU A 76 14.08 6.78 7.70
CA LEU A 76 14.55 5.61 8.42
C LEU A 76 15.60 4.91 7.55
N THR A 77 16.88 5.15 7.88
CA THR A 77 18.00 4.46 7.25
C THR A 77 18.28 3.18 8.04
N ASN A 78 18.03 2.01 7.44
CA ASN A 78 18.79 0.80 7.78
C ASN A 78 18.69 -0.21 6.64
N GLY A 79 19.84 -0.60 6.16
CA GLY A 79 20.01 -1.45 5.00
C GLY A 79 19.96 -2.93 5.31
N CYS A 80 19.82 -3.66 4.23
CA CYS A 80 20.26 -5.03 3.92
C CYS A 80 19.36 -6.23 4.16
N ALA A 81 19.12 -6.89 3.03
CA ALA A 81 19.01 -8.33 2.79
C ALA A 81 17.75 -9.09 3.22
N CYS A 82 17.25 -9.81 2.28
CA CYS A 82 16.05 -10.67 2.19
C CYS A 82 15.66 -11.57 3.39
N CYS A 83 16.46 -11.67 4.44
CA CYS A 83 16.18 -12.49 5.63
C CYS A 83 15.85 -11.66 6.89
N GLN A 84 16.12 -10.36 6.90
CA GLN A 84 15.90 -9.48 8.03
C GLN A 84 14.61 -8.65 7.94
N ILE A 85 13.90 -8.68 6.83
CA ILE A 85 12.72 -7.83 6.54
C ILE A 85 11.68 -7.86 7.66
N SER A 86 11.47 -8.99 8.34
CA SER A 86 10.43 -9.08 9.38
C SER A 86 10.79 -8.37 10.68
N ALA A 87 12.05 -8.47 11.13
CA ALA A 87 12.50 -7.84 12.37
C ALA A 87 12.68 -6.32 12.19
N ASP A 88 13.28 -5.91 11.06
CA ASP A 88 13.51 -4.50 10.75
C ASP A 88 12.17 -3.77 10.50
N LEU A 89 11.24 -4.40 9.78
CA LEU A 89 9.90 -3.84 9.58
C LEU A 89 9.14 -3.70 10.90
N ALA A 90 9.19 -4.70 11.78
CA ALA A 90 8.54 -4.61 13.09
C ALA A 90 9.11 -3.48 13.94
N ALA A 91 10.44 -3.28 13.94
CA ALA A 91 11.08 -2.18 14.64
C ALA A 91 10.71 -0.80 14.07
N GLN A 92 10.63 -0.68 12.73
CA GLN A 92 10.19 0.53 12.05
C GLN A 92 8.73 0.86 12.39
N LEU A 93 7.84 -0.14 12.34
CA LEU A 93 6.43 0.02 12.68
C LEU A 93 6.26 0.45 14.14
N ALA A 94 7.03 -0.13 15.07
CA ALA A 94 7.02 0.26 16.48
C ALA A 94 7.47 1.72 16.68
N THR A 95 8.49 2.17 15.96
CA THR A 95 8.97 3.56 15.99
C THR A 95 7.92 4.53 15.45
N LEU A 96 7.26 4.18 14.35
CA LEU A 96 6.22 5.00 13.73
C LEU A 96 4.96 5.15 14.60
N ARG A 97 4.70 4.23 15.54
CA ARG A 97 3.56 4.36 16.46
C ARG A 97 3.59 5.65 17.29
N GLN A 98 4.76 6.21 17.54
CA GLN A 98 4.91 7.44 18.32
C GLN A 98 4.62 8.73 17.52
N ALA A 99 4.55 8.63 16.19
CA ALA A 99 4.25 9.76 15.33
C ALA A 99 2.73 9.93 15.15
N ASP A 100 2.30 11.18 14.91
CA ASP A 100 0.88 11.51 14.72
C ASP A 100 0.49 11.40 13.25
N PHE A 101 -0.21 10.30 12.89
CA PHE A 101 -0.78 10.05 11.57
C PHE A 101 -1.96 9.09 11.66
N SER A 102 -2.86 9.16 10.68
CA SER A 102 -4.13 8.41 10.67
C SER A 102 -4.00 6.99 10.12
N ALA A 103 -3.06 6.76 9.20
CA ALA A 103 -2.92 5.51 8.46
C ALA A 103 -1.49 5.27 8.00
N LEU A 104 -1.18 4.03 7.62
CA LEU A 104 0.11 3.63 7.06
C LEU A 104 -0.05 3.02 5.67
N VAL A 105 0.78 3.43 4.73
CA VAL A 105 0.95 2.82 3.42
C VAL A 105 2.31 2.15 3.35
N PHE A 106 2.34 0.88 2.96
CA PHE A 106 3.57 0.13 2.74
C PHE A 106 3.75 -0.15 1.24
N GLU A 107 4.76 0.44 0.61
CA GLU A 107 5.13 0.13 -0.76
C GLU A 107 5.99 -1.14 -0.79
N ALA A 108 5.49 -2.19 -1.42
CA ALA A 108 6.22 -3.43 -1.62
C ALA A 108 7.25 -3.28 -2.76
N SER A 109 8.40 -3.93 -2.63
CA SER A 109 9.29 -4.14 -3.76
C SER A 109 8.56 -4.84 -4.90
N GLY A 110 8.89 -4.47 -6.15
CA GLY A 110 8.27 -5.07 -7.35
C GLY A 110 8.43 -6.58 -7.48
N VAL A 111 9.40 -7.18 -6.79
CA VAL A 111 9.64 -8.62 -6.75
C VAL A 111 9.21 -9.30 -5.45
N ALA A 112 8.58 -8.57 -4.54
CA ALA A 112 8.09 -9.12 -3.28
C ALA A 112 6.82 -9.94 -3.48
N LYS A 113 6.66 -10.99 -2.67
CA LYS A 113 5.39 -11.74 -2.55
C LYS A 113 4.42 -10.94 -1.69
N ALA A 114 3.27 -10.58 -2.27
CA ALA A 114 2.26 -9.77 -1.60
C ALA A 114 1.64 -10.50 -0.40
N SER A 115 1.40 -11.81 -0.50
CA SER A 115 0.88 -12.63 0.60
C SER A 115 1.79 -12.64 1.83
N ARG A 116 3.12 -12.69 1.63
CA ARG A 116 4.07 -12.64 2.74
C ARG A 116 4.02 -11.30 3.46
N LEU A 117 3.93 -10.20 2.71
CA LEU A 117 3.81 -8.86 3.29
C LEU A 117 2.50 -8.69 4.03
N ALA A 118 1.38 -9.15 3.45
CA ALA A 118 0.10 -9.15 4.11
C ALA A 118 0.15 -9.90 5.46
N THR A 119 0.81 -11.06 5.52
CA THR A 119 0.99 -11.81 6.77
C THR A 119 1.82 -11.04 7.80
N ILE A 120 2.96 -10.46 7.39
CA ILE A 120 3.83 -9.69 8.31
C ILE A 120 3.09 -8.47 8.84
N THR A 121 2.41 -7.73 7.97
CA THR A 121 1.71 -6.49 8.34
C THR A 121 0.45 -6.76 9.16
N SER A 122 -0.25 -7.87 8.96
CA SER A 122 -1.41 -8.25 9.78
C SER A 122 -1.05 -8.60 11.23
N GLN A 123 0.22 -8.91 11.50
CA GLN A 123 0.74 -9.22 12.83
C GLN A 123 1.42 -8.01 13.49
N ALA A 124 1.46 -6.86 12.81
CA ALA A 124 2.12 -5.66 13.31
C ALA A 124 1.30 -5.02 14.44
N GLU A 125 1.88 -4.94 15.63
CA GLU A 125 1.21 -4.36 16.79
C GLU A 125 0.89 -2.87 16.59
N GLY A 126 -0.35 -2.48 16.85
CA GLY A 126 -0.84 -1.11 16.67
C GLY A 126 -1.26 -0.76 15.24
N TYR A 127 -1.28 -1.77 14.35
CA TYR A 127 -1.77 -1.64 12.98
C TYR A 127 -2.78 -2.73 12.65
N GLU A 128 -3.69 -2.43 11.73
CA GLU A 128 -4.64 -3.39 11.16
C GLU A 128 -4.47 -3.40 9.64
N LEU A 129 -4.20 -4.57 9.06
CA LEU A 129 -4.15 -4.69 7.60
C LEU A 129 -5.54 -4.38 7.03
N ALA A 130 -5.69 -3.20 6.46
CA ALA A 130 -6.95 -2.73 5.89
C ALA A 130 -7.15 -3.29 4.48
N LYS A 131 -6.08 -3.31 3.66
CA LYS A 131 -6.17 -3.79 2.28
C LYS A 131 -4.81 -4.11 1.67
N VAL A 132 -4.82 -4.97 0.66
CA VAL A 132 -3.72 -5.21 -0.27
C VAL A 132 -4.17 -4.74 -1.66
N VAL A 133 -3.44 -3.80 -2.23
CA VAL A 133 -3.70 -3.25 -3.57
C VAL A 133 -2.57 -3.65 -4.50
N THR A 134 -2.87 -4.40 -5.54
CA THR A 134 -1.86 -4.81 -6.52
C THR A 134 -2.05 -4.03 -7.82
N LEU A 135 -1.00 -3.34 -8.26
CA LEU A 135 -0.97 -2.63 -9.54
C LEU A 135 -0.43 -3.54 -10.64
N VAL A 136 -1.11 -3.52 -11.78
CA VAL A 136 -0.70 -4.25 -12.99
C VAL A 136 -0.60 -3.28 -14.15
N ASP A 137 0.58 -3.22 -14.78
CA ASP A 137 0.78 -2.47 -16.01
C ASP A 137 0.06 -3.17 -17.16
N GLY A 138 -0.96 -2.53 -17.75
CA GLY A 138 -1.76 -3.13 -18.82
C GLY A 138 -1.00 -3.37 -20.12
N PHE A 139 0.13 -2.67 -20.37
CA PHE A 139 0.99 -2.96 -21.52
C PHE A 139 1.88 -4.17 -21.28
N ASP A 140 2.41 -4.32 -20.06
CA ASP A 140 3.33 -5.40 -19.72
C ASP A 140 2.64 -6.71 -19.32
N ALA A 141 1.40 -6.67 -18.85
CA ALA A 141 0.67 -7.83 -18.35
C ALA A 141 0.68 -9.02 -19.32
N PRO A 142 0.42 -8.87 -20.65
CA PRO A 142 0.42 -9.99 -21.58
C PRO A 142 1.78 -10.72 -21.66
N ARG A 143 2.86 -9.96 -21.57
CA ARG A 143 4.22 -10.49 -21.58
C ARG A 143 4.55 -11.17 -20.26
N LEU A 144 4.30 -10.52 -19.14
CA LEU A 144 4.62 -11.02 -17.79
C LEU A 144 3.84 -12.29 -17.46
N LEU A 145 2.58 -12.39 -17.86
CA LEU A 145 1.74 -13.57 -17.61
C LEU A 145 2.14 -14.80 -18.46
N LYS A 146 2.85 -14.58 -19.56
CA LYS A 146 3.39 -15.66 -20.42
C LYS A 146 4.81 -16.06 -20.04
N ASP A 147 5.53 -15.22 -19.31
CA ASP A 147 6.91 -15.49 -18.89
C ASP A 147 6.93 -16.61 -17.84
N PRO A 148 7.68 -17.72 -18.06
CA PRO A 148 7.67 -18.87 -17.16
C PRO A 148 8.26 -18.57 -15.77
N TYR A 149 9.14 -17.56 -15.66
CA TYR A 149 9.80 -17.20 -14.41
C TYR A 149 9.03 -16.12 -13.64
N LEU A 150 8.40 -15.19 -14.34
CA LEU A 150 7.70 -14.05 -13.73
C LEU A 150 6.21 -14.31 -13.49
N SER A 151 5.58 -15.12 -14.35
CA SER A 151 4.13 -15.40 -14.23
C SER A 151 3.72 -15.92 -12.84
N PRO A 152 4.49 -16.82 -12.17
CA PRO A 152 4.14 -17.27 -10.82
C PRO A 152 4.08 -16.13 -9.80
N LEU A 153 5.02 -15.18 -9.87
CA LEU A 153 5.05 -14.01 -9.00
C LEU A 153 3.87 -13.07 -9.27
N ILE A 154 3.61 -12.76 -10.55
CA ILE A 154 2.50 -11.87 -10.94
C ILE A 154 1.16 -12.44 -10.49
N LYS A 155 0.94 -13.74 -10.70
CA LYS A 155 -0.26 -14.44 -10.25
C LYS A 155 -0.42 -14.44 -8.73
N GLU A 156 0.69 -14.61 -8.00
CA GLU A 156 0.70 -14.55 -6.54
C GLU A 156 0.31 -13.14 -6.05
N GLN A 157 0.90 -12.08 -6.63
CA GLN A 157 0.58 -10.70 -6.28
C GLN A 157 -0.90 -10.36 -6.56
N ILE A 158 -1.46 -10.87 -7.66
CA ILE A 158 -2.88 -10.70 -8.01
C ILE A 158 -3.76 -11.47 -7.02
N ALA A 159 -3.43 -12.72 -6.73
CA ALA A 159 -4.24 -13.58 -5.84
C ALA A 159 -4.28 -13.10 -4.38
N ALA A 160 -3.23 -12.40 -3.93
CA ALA A 160 -3.14 -11.84 -2.58
C ALA A 160 -3.85 -10.49 -2.43
N ALA A 161 -4.33 -9.90 -3.52
CA ALA A 161 -4.89 -8.55 -3.52
C ALA A 161 -6.39 -8.53 -3.21
N ASP A 162 -6.81 -7.59 -2.37
CA ASP A 162 -8.21 -7.20 -2.24
C ASP A 162 -8.65 -6.37 -3.47
N TRP A 163 -7.71 -5.60 -4.03
CA TRP A 163 -7.93 -4.81 -5.23
C TRP A 163 -6.81 -5.00 -6.22
N VAL A 164 -7.18 -5.31 -7.47
CA VAL A 164 -6.26 -5.29 -8.61
C VAL A 164 -6.57 -4.06 -9.46
N LEU A 165 -5.56 -3.20 -9.64
CA LEU A 165 -5.68 -1.96 -10.41
C LEU A 165 -4.81 -2.03 -11.66
N GLN A 166 -5.45 -1.98 -12.82
CA GLN A 166 -4.72 -1.82 -14.09
C GLN A 166 -4.35 -0.37 -14.29
N THR A 167 -3.08 -0.13 -14.52
CA THR A 167 -2.50 1.17 -14.87
C THR A 167 -2.15 1.24 -16.36
N LYS A 168 -1.90 2.43 -16.87
CA LYS A 168 -1.38 2.77 -18.20
C LYS A 168 -2.34 2.43 -19.35
N ARG A 169 -2.46 1.18 -19.77
CA ARG A 169 -3.36 0.77 -20.85
C ARG A 169 -4.80 0.66 -20.33
N LEU A 170 -5.60 1.70 -20.54
CA LEU A 170 -6.96 1.76 -19.98
C LEU A 170 -8.05 1.40 -21.01
N ASP A 171 -7.70 1.29 -22.27
CA ASP A 171 -8.60 0.95 -23.37
C ASP A 171 -8.95 -0.55 -23.47
N ALA A 172 -8.05 -1.41 -22.96
CA ALA A 172 -8.21 -2.85 -23.03
C ALA A 172 -7.69 -3.56 -21.76
N VAL A 173 -8.23 -4.75 -21.50
CA VAL A 173 -7.73 -5.70 -20.48
C VAL A 173 -7.28 -6.96 -21.21
N ASP A 174 -6.11 -7.48 -20.83
CA ASP A 174 -5.64 -8.77 -21.33
C ASP A 174 -6.59 -9.89 -20.87
N PRO A 175 -7.01 -10.84 -21.72
CA PRO A 175 -7.92 -11.91 -21.35
C PRO A 175 -7.43 -12.79 -20.20
N ALA A 176 -6.13 -13.05 -20.11
CA ALA A 176 -5.57 -13.82 -19.00
C ALA A 176 -5.62 -13.02 -17.69
N LEU A 177 -5.39 -11.71 -17.74
CA LEU A 177 -5.53 -10.82 -16.60
C LEU A 177 -6.99 -10.73 -16.15
N ALA A 178 -7.95 -10.63 -17.06
CA ALA A 178 -9.37 -10.60 -16.74
C ALA A 178 -9.85 -11.88 -16.05
N LEU A 179 -9.30 -13.04 -16.39
CA LEU A 179 -9.59 -14.32 -15.72
C LEU A 179 -9.00 -14.38 -14.32
N LEU A 180 -7.82 -13.79 -14.10
CA LEU A 180 -7.17 -13.78 -12.79
C LEU A 180 -7.74 -12.74 -11.83
N ALA A 181 -8.28 -11.66 -12.36
CA ALA A 181 -8.83 -10.53 -11.61
C ALA A 181 -10.17 -10.07 -12.24
N PRO A 182 -11.27 -10.82 -12.03
CA PRO A 182 -12.57 -10.48 -12.63
C PRO A 182 -13.10 -9.11 -12.17
N ASP A 183 -12.77 -8.69 -10.96
CA ASP A 183 -13.14 -7.40 -10.38
C ASP A 183 -12.08 -6.31 -10.58
N LEU A 184 -11.18 -6.49 -11.54
CA LEU A 184 -10.13 -5.56 -11.87
C LEU A 184 -10.69 -4.16 -12.17
N LYS A 185 -10.10 -3.15 -11.55
CA LYS A 185 -10.42 -1.74 -11.78
C LYS A 185 -9.32 -1.08 -12.61
N ARG A 186 -9.69 -0.08 -13.41
CA ARG A 186 -8.76 0.72 -14.18
C ARG A 186 -8.45 2.01 -13.45
N LEU A 187 -7.18 2.31 -13.27
CA LEU A 187 -6.73 3.51 -12.59
C LEU A 187 -6.25 4.55 -13.62
N ALA A 188 -7.07 5.57 -13.88
CA ALA A 188 -6.67 6.69 -14.71
C ALA A 188 -5.55 7.51 -14.08
N GLY A 189 -4.65 8.05 -14.92
CA GLY A 189 -3.50 8.82 -14.45
C GLY A 189 -3.85 10.21 -13.94
N ASP A 190 -4.95 10.79 -14.38
CA ASP A 190 -5.29 12.22 -14.28
C ASP A 190 -6.62 12.53 -13.56
N GLY A 191 -7.40 11.53 -13.18
CA GLY A 191 -8.62 11.73 -12.40
C GLY A 191 -8.41 11.65 -10.89
N PRO A 192 -9.39 12.07 -10.06
CA PRO A 192 -9.30 11.91 -8.60
C PRO A 192 -9.21 10.43 -8.24
N LEU A 193 -8.50 10.14 -7.15
CA LEU A 193 -8.45 8.78 -6.64
C LEU A 193 -9.81 8.38 -6.06
N PRO A 194 -10.26 7.13 -6.28
CA PRO A 194 -11.43 6.61 -5.58
C PRO A 194 -11.25 6.74 -4.07
N GLU A 195 -12.28 7.18 -3.37
CA GLU A 195 -12.24 7.36 -1.91
C GLU A 195 -11.78 6.10 -1.19
N GLN A 196 -12.14 4.92 -1.68
CA GLN A 196 -11.73 3.64 -1.13
C GLN A 196 -10.22 3.36 -1.25
N LEU A 197 -9.48 4.15 -2.04
CA LEU A 197 -8.01 4.13 -2.06
C LEU A 197 -7.38 5.07 -1.03
N ALA A 198 -8.17 5.92 -0.37
CA ALA A 198 -7.66 6.74 0.71
C ALA A 198 -7.01 5.83 1.77
N PRO A 199 -5.82 6.19 2.29
CA PRO A 199 -5.10 5.34 3.24
C PRO A 199 -5.91 5.03 4.50
N GLU A 200 -6.69 6.02 4.97
CA GLU A 200 -7.55 5.93 6.14
C GLU A 200 -8.83 5.08 5.92
N TYR A 201 -9.12 4.69 4.68
CA TYR A 201 -10.31 3.90 4.38
C TYR A 201 -10.19 2.47 4.89
N ARG A 202 -11.14 2.05 5.72
CA ARG A 202 -11.28 0.67 6.20
C ARG A 202 -12.43 0.00 5.44
N PHE A 203 -12.26 -1.25 5.04
CA PHE A 203 -13.38 -2.04 4.56
C PHE A 203 -14.36 -2.27 5.70
N ALA A 204 -15.65 -2.02 5.45
CA ALA A 204 -16.70 -2.49 6.35
C ALA A 204 -16.63 -4.02 6.39
N ARG A 205 -16.47 -4.59 7.59
CA ARG A 205 -16.54 -6.03 7.83
C ARG A 205 -17.98 -6.52 7.79
#